data_fc64d22b3def58cb2ffe920312391239
#
_entry.id   fc64d22b3def58cb2ffe920312391239
#
_cell.length_a   1.000
_cell.length_b   1.000
_cell.length_c   1.000
_cell.angle_alpha   90.00
_cell.angle_beta   90.00
_cell.angle_gamma   90.00
#
_symmetry.space_group_name_H-M   'P 1'
#
loop_
_entity.id
_entity.type
_entity.pdbx_description
1 polymer ?
#
loop_
_entity_poly.entity_id
_entity_poly.type
_entity_poly.pdbx_seq_one_letter_code
_entity_poly.pdbx_strand_id
1 'polypeptide(L)'
;CLFISSFVFSEEWKISPGATAQDDIQSAMILAQEGDIIFLAAGIYNLNHGLSLDVDNITLKGEGHKKTVLNFSEQKTGAQGLLVTSNNITLKDFAVENAKGDAIKSKGSKNIKFLNLRTEWTNGPDTKNGAYGLYPVESKNVLIDGCIAIGASDAGVYVGQSENIIVRNTEAYFNVAGIEIENSYYADVYDNVAENNT
;
A
#
# COMPACT_ATOMS: atom_id res chain seq x y z
N CYS A 1 -5.83 41.28 -16.75
CA CYS A 1 -6.00 39.83 -16.56
C CYS A 1 -6.29 39.58 -15.10
N LEU A 2 -7.54 39.22 -14.77
CA LEU A 2 -7.88 38.70 -13.44
C LEU A 2 -7.40 37.25 -13.38
N PHE A 3 -6.40 36.98 -12.51
CA PHE A 3 -6.10 35.62 -12.11
C PHE A 3 -7.16 35.18 -11.08
N ILE A 4 -8.15 34.42 -11.52
CA ILE A 4 -9.03 33.69 -10.61
C ILE A 4 -8.22 32.47 -10.15
N SER A 5 -7.60 32.55 -8.98
CA SER A 5 -7.09 31.37 -8.31
C SER A 5 -8.31 30.56 -7.85
N SER A 6 -8.63 29.48 -8.56
CA SER A 6 -9.57 28.49 -8.08
C SER A 6 -8.94 27.84 -6.83
N PHE A 7 -9.50 28.09 -5.66
CA PHE A 7 -9.21 27.27 -4.48
C PHE A 7 -9.80 25.89 -4.76
N VAL A 8 -8.93 24.93 -5.06
CA VAL A 8 -9.32 23.53 -5.08
C VAL A 8 -9.46 23.12 -3.61
N PHE A 9 -10.69 22.94 -3.15
CA PHE A 9 -10.97 22.36 -1.85
C PHE A 9 -10.74 20.85 -1.98
N SER A 10 -9.86 20.28 -1.14
CA SER A 10 -9.71 18.85 -1.00
C SER A 10 -11.03 18.23 -0.53
N GLU A 11 -11.53 17.24 -1.23
CA GLU A 11 -12.72 16.48 -0.87
C GLU A 11 -12.32 15.23 -0.06
N GLU A 12 -13.19 14.79 0.84
CA GLU A 12 -13.01 13.52 1.55
C GLU A 12 -14.06 12.51 1.10
N TRP A 13 -13.61 11.47 0.38
CA TRP A 13 -14.41 10.34 -0.06
C TRP A 13 -14.55 9.33 1.07
N LYS A 14 -15.69 9.30 1.77
CA LYS A 14 -15.89 8.40 2.90
C LYS A 14 -16.55 7.11 2.46
N ILE A 15 -15.84 5.99 2.62
CA ILE A 15 -16.28 4.67 2.21
C ILE A 15 -16.37 3.77 3.44
N SER A 16 -17.46 3.01 3.56
CA SER A 16 -17.68 2.03 4.62
C SER A 16 -17.69 0.61 4.06
N PRO A 17 -17.37 -0.41 4.86
CA PRO A 17 -17.49 -1.79 4.42
C PRO A 17 -18.93 -2.13 4.01
N GLY A 18 -19.09 -2.91 2.95
CA GLY A 18 -20.40 -3.31 2.44
C GLY A 18 -20.33 -4.02 1.10
N ALA A 19 -21.47 -4.38 0.56
CA ALA A 19 -21.55 -5.12 -0.70
C ALA A 19 -21.04 -4.34 -1.91
N THR A 20 -21.09 -3.01 -1.87
CA THR A 20 -20.64 -2.11 -2.94
C THR A 20 -19.22 -1.59 -2.72
N ALA A 21 -18.58 -1.93 -1.58
CA ALA A 21 -17.31 -1.32 -1.18
C ALA A 21 -16.18 -1.47 -2.21
N GLN A 22 -16.13 -2.58 -2.95
CA GLN A 22 -15.17 -2.79 -4.05
C GLN A 22 -15.32 -1.69 -5.11
N ASP A 23 -16.55 -1.47 -5.57
CA ASP A 23 -16.85 -0.52 -6.63
C ASP A 23 -16.73 0.93 -6.11
N ASP A 24 -17.13 1.18 -4.86
CA ASP A 24 -17.03 2.50 -4.23
C ASP A 24 -15.56 2.93 -4.06
N ILE A 25 -14.69 2.03 -3.60
CA ILE A 25 -13.25 2.31 -3.47
C ILE A 25 -12.64 2.57 -4.85
N GLN A 26 -12.89 1.69 -5.83
CA GLN A 26 -12.30 1.84 -7.16
C GLN A 26 -12.84 3.10 -7.86
N SER A 27 -14.11 3.44 -7.68
CA SER A 27 -14.70 4.67 -8.21
C SER A 27 -14.06 5.91 -7.61
N ALA A 28 -13.83 5.94 -6.29
CA ALA A 28 -13.12 7.03 -5.63
C ALA A 28 -11.68 7.15 -6.15
N MET A 29 -10.97 6.04 -6.36
CA MET A 29 -9.60 6.03 -6.91
C MET A 29 -9.52 6.54 -8.36
N ILE A 30 -10.62 6.49 -9.11
CA ILE A 30 -10.69 6.98 -10.50
C ILE A 30 -11.15 8.45 -10.55
N LEU A 31 -12.11 8.83 -9.69
CA LEU A 31 -12.81 10.10 -9.77
C LEU A 31 -12.22 11.18 -8.85
N ALA A 32 -11.43 10.78 -7.83
CA ALA A 32 -10.78 11.72 -6.94
C ALA A 32 -9.89 12.71 -7.72
N GLN A 33 -9.80 13.92 -7.22
CA GLN A 33 -8.96 14.97 -7.77
C GLN A 33 -7.70 15.14 -6.91
N GLU A 34 -6.69 15.77 -7.47
CA GLU A 34 -5.46 16.07 -6.75
C GLU A 34 -5.73 16.80 -5.43
N GLY A 35 -5.19 16.25 -4.34
CA GLY A 35 -5.37 16.77 -2.98
C GLY A 35 -6.48 16.08 -2.20
N ASP A 36 -7.30 15.25 -2.84
CA ASP A 36 -8.39 14.54 -2.16
C ASP A 36 -7.90 13.45 -1.20
N ILE A 37 -8.79 13.12 -0.29
CA ILE A 37 -8.60 12.06 0.69
C ILE A 37 -9.63 10.97 0.43
N ILE A 38 -9.17 9.74 0.20
CA ILE A 38 -10.01 8.55 0.20
C ILE A 38 -9.93 7.93 1.60
N PHE A 39 -11.01 8.05 2.36
CA PHE A 39 -11.10 7.58 3.74
C PHE A 39 -11.90 6.28 3.81
N LEU A 40 -11.28 5.25 4.35
CA LEU A 40 -11.87 3.94 4.58
C LEU A 40 -12.23 3.82 6.06
N ALA A 41 -13.50 3.75 6.37
CA ALA A 41 -13.98 3.53 7.74
C ALA A 41 -13.51 2.18 8.30
N ALA A 42 -13.54 2.02 9.61
CA ALA A 42 -13.17 0.76 10.25
C ALA A 42 -14.08 -0.40 9.79
N GLY A 43 -13.47 -1.55 9.53
CA GLY A 43 -14.12 -2.81 9.17
C GLY A 43 -13.34 -3.59 8.14
N ILE A 44 -13.90 -4.73 7.72
CA ILE A 44 -13.30 -5.63 6.74
C ILE A 44 -13.98 -5.42 5.39
N TYR A 45 -13.18 -5.09 4.38
CA TYR A 45 -13.60 -4.94 2.99
C TYR A 45 -13.23 -6.22 2.23
N ASN A 46 -14.22 -7.07 1.95
CA ASN A 46 -13.99 -8.29 1.16
C ASN A 46 -13.97 -7.92 -0.33
N LEU A 47 -12.79 -8.04 -0.92
CA LEU A 47 -12.50 -7.59 -2.28
C LEU A 47 -12.17 -8.78 -3.18
N ASN A 48 -12.75 -8.80 -4.38
CA ASN A 48 -12.55 -9.88 -5.34
C ASN A 48 -11.78 -9.45 -6.61
N HIS A 49 -11.41 -8.18 -6.69
CA HIS A 49 -10.54 -7.62 -7.73
C HIS A 49 -9.45 -6.77 -7.09
N GLY A 50 -8.27 -6.72 -7.72
CA GLY A 50 -7.23 -5.77 -7.34
C GLY A 50 -7.71 -4.33 -7.52
N LEU A 51 -7.21 -3.43 -6.66
CA LEU A 51 -7.46 -1.99 -6.73
C LEU A 51 -6.33 -1.29 -7.47
N SER A 52 -6.63 -0.20 -8.16
CA SER A 52 -5.63 0.61 -8.89
C SER A 52 -5.84 2.10 -8.64
N LEU A 53 -4.77 2.79 -8.23
CA LEU A 53 -4.72 4.23 -8.00
C LEU A 53 -3.68 4.86 -8.93
N ASP A 54 -4.12 5.71 -9.86
CA ASP A 54 -3.27 6.39 -10.84
C ASP A 54 -3.46 7.93 -10.86
N VAL A 55 -4.19 8.48 -9.90
CA VAL A 55 -4.36 9.93 -9.71
C VAL A 55 -3.29 10.45 -8.75
N ASP A 56 -2.59 11.51 -9.13
CA ASP A 56 -1.56 12.15 -8.32
C ASP A 56 -2.11 12.87 -7.08
N ASN A 57 -1.25 13.08 -6.07
CA ASN A 57 -1.54 13.86 -4.87
C ASN A 57 -2.71 13.34 -4.01
N ILE A 58 -2.93 12.04 -3.96
CA ILE A 58 -4.00 11.39 -3.18
C ILE A 58 -3.47 10.87 -1.84
N THR A 59 -4.31 11.01 -0.81
CA THR A 59 -4.14 10.27 0.44
C THR A 59 -5.21 9.20 0.56
N LEU A 60 -4.81 7.93 0.58
CA LEU A 60 -5.66 6.80 0.95
C LEU A 60 -5.40 6.47 2.43
N LYS A 61 -6.41 6.58 3.28
CA LYS A 61 -6.26 6.34 4.72
C LYS A 61 -7.39 5.50 5.31
N GLY A 62 -7.05 4.68 6.31
CA GLY A 62 -7.99 3.99 7.19
C GLY A 62 -8.04 4.59 8.60
N GLU A 63 -8.61 3.83 9.52
CA GLU A 63 -8.67 4.14 10.95
C GLU A 63 -7.62 3.36 11.79
N GLY A 64 -6.63 2.77 11.13
CA GLY A 64 -5.57 1.96 11.70
C GLY A 64 -5.53 0.55 11.10
N HIS A 65 -4.33 0.01 10.94
CA HIS A 65 -4.11 -1.28 10.29
C HIS A 65 -4.75 -2.51 11.00
N LYS A 66 -5.21 -2.33 12.24
CA LYS A 66 -5.99 -3.35 12.98
C LYS A 66 -7.50 -3.18 12.84
N LYS A 67 -7.94 -2.02 12.33
CA LYS A 67 -9.36 -1.66 12.26
C LYS A 67 -9.88 -1.65 10.83
N THR A 68 -9.11 -1.17 9.87
CA THR A 68 -9.47 -1.08 8.46
C THR A 68 -8.67 -2.10 7.68
N VAL A 69 -9.34 -3.11 7.12
CA VAL A 69 -8.71 -4.25 6.45
C VAL A 69 -9.28 -4.44 5.06
N LEU A 70 -8.42 -4.35 4.05
CA LEU A 70 -8.71 -4.73 2.67
C LEU A 70 -8.35 -6.22 2.51
N ASN A 71 -9.34 -7.09 2.54
CA ASN A 71 -9.17 -8.54 2.48
C ASN A 71 -9.40 -9.06 1.07
N PHE A 72 -8.37 -9.65 0.48
CA PHE A 72 -8.35 -10.19 -0.89
C PHE A 72 -8.43 -11.72 -0.94
N SER A 73 -8.88 -12.40 0.11
CA SER A 73 -8.97 -13.87 0.15
C SER A 73 -9.81 -14.46 -1.00
N GLU A 74 -10.75 -13.69 -1.55
CA GLU A 74 -11.59 -14.07 -2.68
C GLU A 74 -11.17 -13.43 -4.01
N GLN A 75 -9.95 -12.90 -4.09
CA GLN A 75 -9.48 -12.21 -5.29
C GLN A 75 -9.49 -13.12 -6.52
N LYS A 76 -10.19 -12.70 -7.58
CA LYS A 76 -10.34 -13.41 -8.85
C LYS A 76 -9.43 -12.83 -9.94
N THR A 77 -9.27 -11.51 -9.96
CA THR A 77 -8.50 -10.79 -10.97
C THR A 77 -7.56 -9.75 -10.34
N GLY A 78 -6.58 -9.32 -11.11
CA GLY A 78 -5.49 -8.47 -10.65
C GLY A 78 -4.30 -9.30 -10.14
N ALA A 79 -3.10 -8.79 -10.38
CA ALA A 79 -1.86 -9.40 -9.93
C ALA A 79 -1.40 -8.84 -8.57
N GLN A 80 -2.03 -7.77 -8.09
CA GLN A 80 -1.77 -7.13 -6.79
C GLN A 80 -3.09 -6.94 -6.03
N GLY A 81 -2.99 -6.75 -4.71
CA GLY A 81 -4.11 -6.24 -3.91
C GLY A 81 -4.35 -4.76 -4.25
N LEU A 82 -3.35 -3.92 -4.05
CA LEU A 82 -3.38 -2.50 -4.43
C LEU A 82 -2.18 -2.17 -5.33
N LEU A 83 -2.45 -1.63 -6.50
CA LEU A 83 -1.45 -1.05 -7.42
C LEU A 83 -1.52 0.48 -7.38
N VAL A 84 -0.37 1.14 -7.25
CA VAL A 84 -0.21 2.59 -7.33
C VAL A 84 0.77 2.92 -8.45
N THR A 85 0.37 3.77 -9.40
CA THR A 85 1.22 4.22 -10.51
C THR A 85 1.35 5.75 -10.58
N SER A 86 0.83 6.44 -9.58
CA SER A 86 0.78 7.89 -9.46
C SER A 86 1.83 8.46 -8.50
N ASN A 87 1.96 9.78 -8.46
CA ASN A 87 2.95 10.51 -7.67
C ASN A 87 2.32 11.22 -6.46
N ASN A 88 3.18 11.55 -5.46
CA ASN A 88 2.78 12.29 -4.26
C ASN A 88 1.67 11.58 -3.46
N ILE A 89 1.81 10.28 -3.31
CA ILE A 89 0.82 9.42 -2.66
C ILE A 89 1.17 9.17 -1.21
N THR A 90 0.16 9.23 -0.36
CA THR A 90 0.25 8.76 1.02
C THR A 90 -0.76 7.63 1.24
N LEU A 91 -0.25 6.43 1.54
CA LEU A 91 -1.04 5.29 1.99
C LEU A 91 -0.84 5.14 3.49
N LYS A 92 -1.92 5.13 4.28
CA LYS A 92 -1.74 5.04 5.73
C LYS A 92 -2.90 4.42 6.50
N ASP A 93 -2.55 3.82 7.65
CA ASP A 93 -3.51 3.40 8.67
C ASP A 93 -4.52 2.34 8.20
N PHE A 94 -4.13 1.38 7.37
CA PHE A 94 -4.96 0.23 6.98
C PHE A 94 -4.12 -1.04 6.76
N ALA A 95 -4.80 -2.17 6.63
CA ALA A 95 -4.17 -3.43 6.25
C ALA A 95 -4.59 -3.90 4.86
N VAL A 96 -3.71 -4.66 4.20
CA VAL A 96 -4.00 -5.48 3.02
C VAL A 96 -3.72 -6.93 3.38
N GLU A 97 -4.73 -7.78 3.29
CA GLU A 97 -4.63 -9.18 3.65
C GLU A 97 -4.91 -10.10 2.47
N ASN A 98 -4.19 -11.21 2.41
CA ASN A 98 -4.47 -12.37 1.54
C ASN A 98 -4.51 -12.03 0.05
N ALA A 99 -3.72 -11.05 -0.40
CA ALA A 99 -3.62 -10.74 -1.82
C ALA A 99 -3.07 -11.94 -2.60
N LYS A 100 -3.61 -12.19 -3.79
CA LYS A 100 -3.21 -13.31 -4.64
C LYS A 100 -1.78 -13.18 -5.18
N GLY A 101 -1.33 -11.95 -5.40
CA GLY A 101 0.03 -11.59 -5.75
C GLY A 101 0.59 -10.60 -4.73
N ASP A 102 1.34 -9.57 -5.15
CA ASP A 102 1.88 -8.57 -4.24
C ASP A 102 0.76 -7.87 -3.47
N ALA A 103 0.96 -7.61 -2.16
CA ALA A 103 -0.11 -6.98 -1.39
C ALA A 103 -0.29 -5.51 -1.79
N ILE A 104 0.76 -4.68 -1.68
CA ILE A 104 0.74 -3.28 -2.12
C ILE A 104 1.96 -3.03 -3.02
N LYS A 105 1.72 -2.73 -4.27
CA LYS A 105 2.76 -2.38 -5.25
C LYS A 105 2.67 -0.93 -5.65
N SER A 106 3.80 -0.22 -5.61
CA SER A 106 3.95 1.08 -6.25
C SER A 106 4.95 0.96 -7.39
N LYS A 107 4.57 1.39 -8.58
CA LYS A 107 5.45 1.33 -9.76
C LYS A 107 5.65 2.69 -10.41
N GLY A 108 6.91 3.11 -10.54
CA GLY A 108 7.27 4.36 -11.20
C GLY A 108 6.89 5.63 -10.44
N SER A 109 6.48 5.52 -9.19
CA SER A 109 5.97 6.63 -8.37
C SER A 109 7.07 7.52 -7.84
N LYS A 110 6.79 8.82 -7.74
CA LYS A 110 7.64 9.80 -7.04
C LYS A 110 6.92 10.28 -5.78
N ASN A 111 7.68 10.41 -4.67
CA ASN A 111 7.15 10.87 -3.37
C ASN A 111 6.02 9.98 -2.84
N ILE A 112 6.31 8.69 -2.67
CA ILE A 112 5.34 7.74 -2.10
C ILE A 112 5.65 7.45 -0.63
N LYS A 113 4.61 7.43 0.19
CA LYS A 113 4.68 7.14 1.63
C LYS A 113 3.77 5.98 1.99
N PHE A 114 4.36 4.99 2.68
CA PHE A 114 3.67 3.87 3.32
C PHE A 114 3.80 4.08 4.83
N LEU A 115 2.71 4.44 5.49
CA LEU A 115 2.72 4.83 6.90
C LEU A 115 1.76 3.95 7.71
N ASN A 116 2.29 3.28 8.74
CA ASN A 116 1.47 2.48 9.65
C ASN A 116 0.52 1.50 8.91
N LEU A 117 1.04 0.84 7.88
CA LEU A 117 0.33 -0.19 7.11
C LEU A 117 0.66 -1.58 7.63
N ARG A 118 -0.22 -2.54 7.38
CA ARG A 118 0.07 -3.96 7.56
C ARG A 118 -0.26 -4.72 6.28
N THR A 119 0.66 -5.57 5.85
CA THR A 119 0.42 -6.56 4.81
C THR A 119 0.56 -7.95 5.42
N GLU A 120 -0.40 -8.84 5.16
CA GLU A 120 -0.39 -10.16 5.81
C GLU A 120 -1.09 -11.23 4.98
N TRP A 121 -0.51 -12.43 4.95
CA TRP A 121 -1.19 -13.66 4.54
C TRP A 121 -1.57 -14.45 5.79
N THR A 122 -2.85 -14.37 6.17
CA THR A 122 -3.38 -14.81 7.48
C THR A 122 -3.35 -16.33 7.72
N ASN A 123 -3.15 -17.12 6.67
CA ASN A 123 -2.97 -18.58 6.79
C ASN A 123 -1.53 -18.98 7.17
N GLY A 124 -0.65 -17.99 7.40
CA GLY A 124 0.76 -18.20 7.71
C GLY A 124 1.64 -18.31 6.46
N PRO A 125 2.95 -18.56 6.66
CA PRO A 125 3.90 -18.67 5.54
C PRO A 125 3.56 -19.85 4.63
N ASP A 126 3.44 -19.57 3.34
CA ASP A 126 3.22 -20.58 2.30
C ASP A 126 3.85 -20.08 0.99
N THR A 127 4.48 -20.96 0.24
CA THR A 127 5.07 -20.66 -1.08
C THR A 127 4.05 -20.21 -2.13
N LYS A 128 2.76 -20.38 -1.85
CA LYS A 128 1.66 -19.93 -2.71
C LYS A 128 1.17 -18.52 -2.38
N ASN A 129 1.64 -17.94 -1.29
CA ASN A 129 1.35 -16.55 -0.96
C ASN A 129 1.92 -15.62 -2.05
N GLY A 130 1.44 -14.39 -2.12
CA GLY A 130 2.03 -13.40 -2.99
C GLY A 130 3.49 -13.12 -2.62
N ALA A 131 4.29 -12.68 -3.59
CA ALA A 131 5.73 -12.55 -3.42
C ALA A 131 6.10 -11.44 -2.44
N TYR A 132 5.46 -10.26 -2.53
CA TYR A 132 5.89 -9.08 -1.80
C TYR A 132 4.75 -8.43 -1.00
N GLY A 133 5.08 -8.07 0.25
CA GLY A 133 4.16 -7.31 1.09
C GLY A 133 4.08 -5.84 0.65
N LEU A 134 5.10 -5.05 0.94
CA LEU A 134 5.25 -3.66 0.48
C LEU A 134 6.29 -3.62 -0.64
N TYR A 135 5.85 -3.25 -1.84
CA TYR A 135 6.66 -3.36 -3.05
C TYR A 135 6.74 -2.07 -3.87
N PRO A 136 7.50 -1.05 -3.44
CA PRO A 136 7.89 0.04 -4.33
C PRO A 136 8.99 -0.39 -5.31
N VAL A 137 8.75 -0.16 -6.61
CA VAL A 137 9.70 -0.47 -7.69
C VAL A 137 9.76 0.68 -8.68
N GLU A 138 10.94 0.92 -9.28
CA GLU A 138 11.18 2.04 -10.22
C GLU A 138 10.73 3.40 -9.65
N SER A 139 10.81 3.56 -8.32
CA SER A 139 10.24 4.69 -7.58
C SER A 139 11.31 5.62 -7.01
N LYS A 140 10.91 6.87 -6.71
CA LYS A 140 11.83 7.87 -6.13
C LYS A 140 11.21 8.57 -4.92
N ASN A 141 12.03 8.86 -3.90
CA ASN A 141 11.61 9.41 -2.62
C ASN A 141 10.55 8.52 -1.94
N VAL A 142 10.98 7.32 -1.58
CA VAL A 142 10.16 6.29 -0.94
C VAL A 142 10.32 6.37 0.57
N LEU A 143 9.23 6.48 1.30
CA LEU A 143 9.19 6.36 2.77
C LEU A 143 8.31 5.19 3.18
N ILE A 144 8.88 4.23 3.91
CA ILE A 144 8.18 3.16 4.61
C ILE A 144 8.43 3.35 6.10
N ASP A 145 7.40 3.65 6.88
CA ASP A 145 7.53 3.99 8.31
C ASP A 145 6.41 3.36 9.14
N GLY A 146 6.79 2.64 10.18
CA GLY A 146 5.86 2.03 11.12
C GLY A 146 4.99 0.92 10.52
N CYS A 147 5.45 0.26 9.47
CA CYS A 147 4.69 -0.78 8.77
C CYS A 147 4.95 -2.18 9.33
N ILE A 148 4.08 -3.13 9.00
CA ILE A 148 4.22 -4.55 9.37
C ILE A 148 4.00 -5.39 8.10
N ALA A 149 4.92 -6.34 7.83
CA ALA A 149 4.81 -7.24 6.67
C ALA A 149 4.97 -8.70 7.10
N ILE A 150 3.94 -9.54 6.83
CA ILE A 150 3.86 -10.89 7.37
C ILE A 150 3.49 -11.91 6.29
N GLY A 151 4.31 -12.97 6.18
CA GLY A 151 3.95 -14.18 5.45
C GLY A 151 4.08 -14.11 3.93
N ALA A 152 4.82 -13.14 3.39
CA ALA A 152 5.15 -13.10 1.96
C ALA A 152 5.98 -14.32 1.54
N SER A 153 5.72 -14.85 0.33
CA SER A 153 6.46 -16.00 -0.20
C SER A 153 7.88 -15.65 -0.69
N ASP A 154 8.22 -14.38 -0.67
CA ASP A 154 9.55 -13.85 -0.97
C ASP A 154 9.88 -12.76 0.07
N ALA A 155 9.71 -11.47 -0.18
CA ALA A 155 10.08 -10.44 0.77
C ALA A 155 8.88 -9.73 1.40
N GLY A 156 8.96 -9.51 2.74
CA GLY A 156 7.97 -8.68 3.44
C GLY A 156 7.97 -7.24 2.93
N VAL A 157 9.13 -6.63 2.83
CA VAL A 157 9.36 -5.34 2.17
C VAL A 157 10.40 -5.55 1.08
N TYR A 158 10.05 -5.25 -0.15
CA TYR A 158 10.97 -5.24 -1.29
C TYR A 158 10.99 -3.86 -1.95
N VAL A 159 12.15 -3.24 -2.02
CA VAL A 159 12.35 -1.98 -2.74
C VAL A 159 13.32 -2.22 -3.88
N GLY A 160 12.82 -2.16 -5.12
CA GLY A 160 13.61 -2.45 -6.30
C GLY A 160 13.79 -1.25 -7.24
N GLN A 161 14.98 -1.12 -7.86
CA GLN A 161 15.26 -0.13 -8.91
C GLN A 161 14.83 1.30 -8.54
N SER A 162 15.01 1.69 -7.28
CA SER A 162 14.47 2.91 -6.70
C SER A 162 15.57 3.83 -6.13
N GLU A 163 15.23 5.06 -5.82
CA GLU A 163 16.18 6.09 -5.37
C GLU A 163 15.62 6.92 -4.21
N ASN A 164 16.47 7.31 -3.26
CA ASN A 164 16.14 8.07 -2.06
C ASN A 164 15.08 7.34 -1.20
N ILE A 165 15.52 6.32 -0.52
CA ILE A 165 14.65 5.37 0.19
C ILE A 165 14.89 5.52 1.69
N ILE A 166 13.82 5.53 2.46
CA ILE A 166 13.87 5.39 3.92
C ILE A 166 12.92 4.25 4.31
N VAL A 167 13.46 3.24 5.01
CA VAL A 167 12.69 2.19 5.65
C VAL A 167 13.01 2.19 7.14
N ARG A 168 12.02 2.50 7.98
CA ARG A 168 12.24 2.61 9.42
C ARG A 168 11.04 2.18 10.25
N ASN A 169 11.28 1.85 11.53
CA ASN A 169 10.25 1.47 12.49
C ASN A 169 9.31 0.37 11.95
N THR A 170 9.81 -0.46 11.04
CA THR A 170 9.02 -1.45 10.27
C THR A 170 9.37 -2.86 10.74
N GLU A 171 8.36 -3.70 10.84
CA GLU A 171 8.47 -5.07 11.31
C GLU A 171 8.19 -6.04 10.17
N ALA A 172 9.02 -7.07 10.00
CA ALA A 172 8.86 -8.08 8.97
C ALA A 172 9.00 -9.49 9.56
N TYR A 173 7.95 -10.28 9.49
CA TYR A 173 7.87 -11.60 10.11
C TYR A 173 7.43 -12.69 9.14
N PHE A 174 8.02 -13.88 9.28
CA PHE A 174 7.57 -15.08 8.58
C PHE A 174 7.54 -14.95 7.05
N ASN A 175 8.41 -14.13 6.50
CA ASN A 175 8.65 -14.04 5.05
C ASN A 175 9.88 -14.90 4.67
N VAL A 176 10.25 -14.97 3.42
CA VAL A 176 11.56 -15.50 3.02
C VAL A 176 12.63 -14.46 3.34
N ALA A 177 12.56 -13.27 2.78
CA ALA A 177 13.38 -12.13 3.21
C ALA A 177 12.51 -11.13 4.00
N GLY A 178 13.05 -10.59 5.11
CA GLY A 178 12.32 -9.58 5.89
C GLY A 178 12.21 -8.27 5.14
N ILE A 179 13.35 -7.62 4.90
CA ILE A 179 13.48 -6.34 4.18
C ILE A 179 14.60 -6.51 3.14
N GLU A 180 14.29 -6.21 1.89
CA GLU A 180 15.19 -6.32 0.76
C GLU A 180 15.23 -5.01 -0.04
N ILE A 181 16.44 -4.51 -0.31
CA ILE A 181 16.68 -3.32 -1.14
C ILE A 181 17.57 -3.75 -2.30
N GLU A 182 17.05 -3.75 -3.51
CA GLU A 182 17.74 -4.29 -4.67
C GLU A 182 17.86 -3.30 -5.81
N ASN A 183 19.04 -3.23 -6.46
CA ASN A 183 19.31 -2.35 -7.59
C ASN A 183 18.88 -0.88 -7.35
N SER A 184 19.08 -0.40 -6.12
CA SER A 184 18.58 0.87 -5.65
C SER A 184 19.71 1.77 -5.12
N TYR A 185 19.45 3.08 -4.99
CA TYR A 185 20.46 4.07 -4.59
C TYR A 185 19.94 4.92 -3.43
N TYR A 186 20.85 5.30 -2.51
CA TYR A 186 20.58 6.19 -1.37
C TYR A 186 19.47 5.65 -0.48
N ALA A 187 19.71 4.49 0.11
CA ALA A 187 18.78 3.83 1.01
C ALA A 187 19.26 3.90 2.46
N ASP A 188 18.44 4.48 3.33
CA ASP A 188 18.59 4.44 4.78
C ASP A 188 17.60 3.43 5.37
N VAL A 189 18.12 2.35 5.97
CA VAL A 189 17.32 1.29 6.58
C VAL A 189 17.72 1.16 8.04
N TYR A 190 16.86 1.61 8.97
CA TYR A 190 17.19 1.69 10.38
C TYR A 190 15.98 1.51 11.29
N ASP A 191 16.23 1.14 12.55
CA ASP A 191 15.20 0.94 13.57
C ASP A 191 14.08 -0.04 13.15
N ASN A 192 14.42 -1.08 12.38
CA ASN A 192 13.50 -2.10 11.91
C ASN A 192 13.72 -3.42 12.67
N VAL A 193 12.69 -4.27 12.66
CA VAL A 193 12.74 -5.64 13.18
C VAL A 193 12.47 -6.62 12.04
N ALA A 194 13.37 -7.57 11.83
CA ALA A 194 13.18 -8.65 10.86
C ALA A 194 13.45 -9.99 11.59
N GLU A 195 12.38 -10.71 11.93
CA GLU A 195 12.46 -11.93 12.72
C GLU A 195 11.69 -13.09 12.10
N ASN A 196 12.16 -14.31 12.34
CA ASN A 196 11.52 -15.53 11.86
C ASN A 196 11.32 -15.57 10.34
N ASN A 197 12.15 -14.86 9.58
CA ASN A 197 12.26 -15.00 8.13
C ASN A 197 13.23 -16.13 7.79
N THR A 198 13.12 -16.79 6.62
CA THR A 198 13.89 -18.02 6.30
C THR A 198 15.12 -17.73 5.46
#